data_21e5229e396bfd60953038c1ab87d238
#
_entry.id   21e5229e396bfd60953038c1ab87d238
#
_cell.length_a   1.000
_cell.length_b   1.000
_cell.length_c   1.000
_cell.angle_alpha   90.00
_cell.angle_beta   90.00
_cell.angle_gamma   90.00
#
_symmetry.space_group_name_H-M   'P 1'
#
loop_
_entity.id
_entity.type
_entity.pdbx_description
1 polymer ?
#
loop_
_entity_poly.entity_id
_entity_poly.type
_entity_poly.pdbx_seq_one_letter_code
_entity_poly.pdbx_strand_id
1 'polypeptide(L)'
;MKKFIETLTNIWKIEELRNRIILTLGILLVYRFGAHVVLPGIDSEQLTRLTDQTDGGGLLGILNAFTGGAFANASVFALGIMPYISASIVVQLMGIAIPYLQKLQKEGESGRKRINQITRWLTIAICIVQAPAYLYGLGALGVPDSAFLLGKGLNFIIPSVLILVTGTIFAMWLGEKITDKGIGNGISLLIMVGIIAVLPQSFIQEFVSRVSENNGGLMLILIEVILWFVVILASIMLVMATRQIPVQYARRTATGGFEKNVFGSRQYIPLKLNASGVMPIIFAQAIMFVPAAVAGLSQSDTAKSIQAAFGDIFGLWYNLVFALLIIVFTYFYTAITVPTNKMADDLKRSGGFIAGIRPGKETGDYLDKIMSLITFPGSLFLALIAILPAIVVKIVGIQQGWALFYGGTSLLIMVGVAIDTMQQVNSYLLNRHYDGLMKTGKNRK
;
A
#
# COMPACT_ATOMS: atom_id res chain seq x y z
N MET A 1 -18.25 18.48 14.52
CA MET A 1 -18.74 17.31 15.24
C MET A 1 -20.12 16.84 14.77
N LYS A 2 -21.18 17.69 14.69
CA LYS A 2 -22.52 17.25 14.23
C LYS A 2 -22.53 16.55 12.88
N LYS A 3 -21.87 17.10 11.84
CA LYS A 3 -21.79 16.47 10.51
C LYS A 3 -21.11 15.09 10.52
N PHE A 4 -20.10 14.90 11.35
CA PHE A 4 -19.39 13.62 11.47
C PHE A 4 -20.29 12.55 12.11
N ILE A 5 -21.01 12.90 13.16
CA ILE A 5 -21.99 12.02 13.83
C ILE A 5 -23.14 11.68 12.88
N GLU A 6 -23.64 12.65 12.12
CA GLU A 6 -24.68 12.43 11.11
C GLU A 6 -24.17 11.47 10.00
N THR A 7 -22.94 11.63 9.54
CA THR A 7 -22.35 10.74 8.53
C THR A 7 -22.23 9.31 9.07
N LEU A 8 -21.73 9.14 10.30
CA LEU A 8 -21.66 7.83 10.95
C LEU A 8 -23.05 7.21 11.13
N THR A 9 -24.04 7.99 11.55
CA THR A 9 -25.41 7.50 11.70
C THR A 9 -26.01 7.09 10.36
N ASN A 10 -25.71 7.81 9.28
CA ASN A 10 -26.18 7.49 7.94
C ASN A 10 -25.51 6.24 7.37
N ILE A 11 -24.20 6.04 7.63
CA ILE A 11 -23.49 4.82 7.30
C ILE A 11 -24.16 3.61 7.97
N TRP A 12 -24.48 3.72 9.26
CA TRP A 12 -25.08 2.63 10.03
C TRP A 12 -26.52 2.30 9.63
N LYS A 13 -27.28 3.27 9.10
CA LYS A 13 -28.65 3.09 8.58
C LYS A 13 -28.69 2.31 7.27
N ILE A 14 -27.60 2.25 6.51
CA ILE A 14 -27.53 1.51 5.24
C ILE A 14 -27.13 0.07 5.54
N GLU A 15 -28.08 -0.85 5.47
CA GLU A 15 -27.88 -2.26 5.82
C GLU A 15 -26.74 -2.92 5.01
N GLU A 16 -26.69 -2.69 3.70
CA GLU A 16 -25.63 -3.23 2.85
C GLU A 16 -24.23 -2.73 3.26
N LEU A 17 -24.09 -1.43 3.49
CA LEU A 17 -22.82 -0.82 3.88
C LEU A 17 -22.40 -1.29 5.28
N ARG A 18 -23.35 -1.36 6.23
CA ARG A 18 -23.13 -1.89 7.57
C ARG A 18 -22.60 -3.34 7.52
N ASN A 19 -23.25 -4.20 6.74
CA ASN A 19 -22.86 -5.60 6.63
C ASN A 19 -21.46 -5.75 6.01
N ARG A 20 -21.10 -4.94 5.03
CA ARG A 20 -19.76 -4.89 4.44
C ARG A 20 -18.71 -4.43 5.44
N ILE A 21 -19.01 -3.40 6.25
CA ILE A 21 -18.10 -2.91 7.31
C ILE A 21 -17.89 -3.99 8.37
N ILE A 22 -18.96 -4.59 8.88
CA ILE A 22 -18.88 -5.65 9.91
C ILE A 22 -18.07 -6.84 9.39
N LEU A 23 -18.30 -7.26 8.16
CA LEU A 23 -17.53 -8.35 7.54
C LEU A 23 -16.05 -7.98 7.42
N THR A 24 -15.73 -6.77 6.99
CA THR A 24 -14.34 -6.29 6.88
C THR A 24 -13.66 -6.29 8.24
N LEU A 25 -14.30 -5.72 9.27
CA LEU A 25 -13.76 -5.69 10.63
C LEU A 25 -13.60 -7.11 11.21
N GLY A 26 -14.55 -8.01 10.97
CA GLY A 26 -14.45 -9.41 11.40
C GLY A 26 -13.26 -10.14 10.78
N ILE A 27 -13.05 -9.96 9.48
CA ILE A 27 -11.89 -10.55 8.77
C ILE A 27 -10.56 -9.95 9.29
N LEU A 28 -10.50 -8.63 9.51
CA LEU A 28 -9.31 -7.96 10.06
C LEU A 28 -8.98 -8.48 11.47
N LEU A 29 -10.01 -8.75 12.28
CA LEU A 29 -9.84 -9.34 13.61
C LEU A 29 -9.25 -10.76 13.52
N VAL A 30 -9.76 -11.60 12.62
CA VAL A 30 -9.22 -12.96 12.37
C VAL A 30 -7.75 -12.89 11.95
N TYR A 31 -7.41 -11.98 11.02
CA TYR A 31 -6.02 -11.76 10.60
C TYR A 31 -5.15 -11.33 11.77
N ARG A 32 -5.61 -10.39 12.59
CA ARG A 32 -4.85 -9.90 13.74
C ARG A 32 -4.64 -10.98 14.80
N PHE A 33 -5.66 -11.80 15.06
CA PHE A 33 -5.54 -12.93 15.96
C PHE A 33 -4.46 -13.92 15.47
N GLY A 34 -4.48 -14.30 14.19
CA GLY A 34 -3.49 -15.21 13.62
C GLY A 34 -2.05 -14.68 13.62
N ALA A 35 -1.86 -13.35 13.62
CA ALA A 35 -0.54 -12.72 13.75
C ALA A 35 0.11 -12.95 15.13
N HIS A 36 -0.66 -13.34 16.13
CA HIS A 36 -0.18 -13.67 17.47
C HIS A 36 -0.06 -15.19 17.73
N VAL A 37 -0.51 -16.03 16.80
CA VAL A 37 -0.39 -17.48 16.91
C VAL A 37 1.02 -17.89 16.50
N VAL A 38 1.87 -18.24 17.45
CA VAL A 38 3.26 -18.66 17.23
C VAL A 38 3.33 -20.02 16.53
N LEU A 39 4.36 -20.25 15.71
CA LEU A 39 4.62 -21.52 15.05
C LEU A 39 4.84 -22.64 16.09
N PRO A 40 4.22 -23.83 15.90
CA PRO A 40 4.45 -24.96 16.76
C PRO A 40 5.92 -25.35 16.81
N GLY A 41 6.46 -25.55 18.01
CA GLY A 41 7.86 -25.90 18.22
C GLY A 41 8.81 -24.73 18.44
N ILE A 42 8.28 -23.50 18.57
CA ILE A 42 9.04 -22.31 18.97
C ILE A 42 8.51 -21.82 20.33
N ASP A 43 9.44 -21.54 21.25
CA ASP A 43 9.11 -20.97 22.56
C ASP A 43 8.91 -19.46 22.45
N SER A 44 7.68 -19.00 22.71
CA SER A 44 7.30 -17.59 22.60
C SER A 44 7.97 -16.68 23.65
N GLU A 45 8.31 -17.21 24.85
CA GLU A 45 8.92 -16.37 25.88
C GLU A 45 10.35 -15.95 25.53
N GLN A 46 11.07 -16.81 24.83
CA GLN A 46 12.43 -16.48 24.36
C GLN A 46 12.44 -15.54 23.16
N LEU A 47 11.37 -15.54 22.36
CA LEU A 47 11.18 -14.62 21.24
C LEU A 47 10.85 -13.19 21.69
N THR A 48 10.03 -13.01 22.72
CA THR A 48 9.68 -11.67 23.21
C THR A 48 10.89 -10.89 23.73
N ARG A 49 11.87 -11.57 24.33
CA ARG A 49 13.15 -10.95 24.74
C ARG A 49 14.00 -10.46 23.57
N LEU A 50 13.83 -11.08 22.40
CA LEU A 50 14.55 -10.70 21.18
C LEU A 50 13.83 -9.58 20.40
N THR A 51 12.51 -9.50 20.51
CA THR A 51 11.72 -8.41 19.92
C THR A 51 12.17 -7.07 20.50
N ASP A 52 12.44 -7.02 21.82
CA ASP A 52 12.95 -5.83 22.50
C ASP A 52 14.36 -5.42 22.03
N GLN A 53 15.18 -6.39 21.57
CA GLN A 53 16.50 -6.13 21.01
C GLN A 53 16.50 -5.82 19.51
N THR A 54 15.48 -6.28 18.78
CA THR A 54 15.38 -6.16 17.32
C THR A 54 14.56 -4.94 16.88
N ASP A 55 13.91 -4.25 17.80
CA ASP A 55 13.18 -2.98 17.56
C ASP A 55 14.11 -1.83 17.11
N GLY A 56 15.40 -2.10 17.05
CA GLY A 56 16.41 -1.20 16.50
C GLY A 56 16.42 -1.16 14.99
N GLY A 57 15.32 -0.77 14.35
CA GLY A 57 15.24 -0.31 12.93
C GLY A 57 16.12 -1.10 11.95
N GLY A 58 15.93 -1.15 10.77
CA GLY A 58 16.62 -1.91 9.77
C GLY A 58 15.61 -2.60 8.87
N LEU A 59 16.10 -3.31 7.86
CA LEU A 59 15.30 -4.01 6.88
C LEU A 59 14.25 -4.93 7.53
N LEU A 60 14.60 -5.55 8.65
CA LEU A 60 13.75 -6.44 9.44
C LEU A 60 12.64 -5.68 10.18
N GLY A 61 12.94 -4.46 10.65
CA GLY A 61 11.94 -3.59 11.28
C GLY A 61 10.82 -3.22 10.31
N ILE A 62 11.13 -2.96 9.03
CA ILE A 62 10.10 -2.72 8.00
C ILE A 62 9.25 -3.98 7.77
N LEU A 63 9.88 -5.16 7.63
CA LEU A 63 9.14 -6.42 7.48
C LEU A 63 8.23 -6.67 8.67
N ASN A 64 8.73 -6.44 9.87
CA ASN A 64 7.95 -6.57 11.10
C ASN A 64 6.77 -5.59 11.15
N ALA A 65 6.98 -4.34 10.73
CA ALA A 65 5.92 -3.35 10.63
C ALA A 65 4.84 -3.75 9.63
N PHE A 66 5.19 -4.26 8.46
CA PHE A 66 4.22 -4.70 7.44
C PHE A 66 3.41 -5.93 7.88
N THR A 67 4.03 -6.83 8.63
CA THR A 67 3.36 -8.02 9.15
C THR A 67 2.65 -7.76 10.48
N GLY A 68 2.79 -6.53 11.03
CA GLY A 68 2.16 -6.14 12.29
C GLY A 68 2.69 -6.89 13.50
N GLY A 69 4.00 -7.14 13.55
CA GLY A 69 4.66 -7.89 14.60
C GLY A 69 4.71 -9.41 14.37
N ALA A 70 4.01 -9.92 13.37
CA ALA A 70 3.94 -11.35 13.10
C ALA A 70 5.29 -11.96 12.71
N PHE A 71 6.15 -11.18 12.06
CA PHE A 71 7.49 -11.59 11.65
C PHE A 71 8.40 -11.84 12.88
N ALA A 72 8.48 -10.89 13.79
CA ALA A 72 9.30 -11.00 15.01
C ALA A 72 8.77 -12.06 15.98
N ASN A 73 7.45 -12.25 16.03
CA ASN A 73 6.81 -13.25 16.88
C ASN A 73 6.83 -14.68 16.29
N ALA A 74 7.51 -14.90 15.16
CA ALA A 74 7.52 -16.19 14.46
C ALA A 74 6.12 -16.83 14.35
N SER A 75 5.12 -16.02 13.97
CA SER A 75 3.73 -16.45 13.90
C SER A 75 3.41 -17.23 12.61
N VAL A 76 2.23 -17.83 12.58
CA VAL A 76 1.68 -18.49 11.38
C VAL A 76 1.62 -17.53 10.19
N PHE A 77 1.47 -16.21 10.43
CA PHE A 77 1.49 -15.16 9.41
C PHE A 77 2.82 -14.41 9.33
N ALA A 78 3.93 -15.02 9.74
CA ALA A 78 5.24 -14.36 9.75
C ALA A 78 5.67 -13.84 8.37
N LEU A 79 5.39 -14.55 7.29
CA LEU A 79 5.61 -14.07 5.93
C LEU A 79 4.57 -13.05 5.45
N GLY A 80 3.41 -12.98 6.14
CA GLY A 80 2.33 -12.06 5.84
C GLY A 80 1.84 -12.15 4.39
N ILE A 81 1.61 -10.98 3.80
CA ILE A 81 1.15 -10.83 2.41
C ILE A 81 2.32 -10.51 1.46
N MET A 82 3.55 -10.38 1.98
CA MET A 82 4.73 -9.98 1.18
C MET A 82 4.99 -10.89 -0.04
N PRO A 83 4.92 -12.25 0.07
CA PRO A 83 5.09 -13.12 -1.08
C PRO A 83 4.05 -12.88 -2.18
N TYR A 84 2.81 -12.57 -1.80
CA TYR A 84 1.76 -12.24 -2.77
C TYR A 84 2.01 -10.90 -3.45
N ILE A 85 2.48 -9.88 -2.72
CA ILE A 85 2.84 -8.60 -3.30
C ILE A 85 3.95 -8.80 -4.33
N SER A 86 5.02 -9.54 -3.98
CA SER A 86 6.12 -9.85 -4.89
C SER A 86 5.64 -10.60 -6.14
N ALA A 87 4.77 -11.60 -5.97
CA ALA A 87 4.17 -12.33 -7.09
C ALA A 87 3.33 -11.42 -7.99
N SER A 88 2.50 -10.56 -7.41
CA SER A 88 1.66 -9.62 -8.14
C SER A 88 2.49 -8.63 -8.96
N ILE A 89 3.58 -8.14 -8.36
CA ILE A 89 4.56 -7.28 -9.02
C ILE A 89 5.16 -7.97 -10.25
N VAL A 90 5.69 -9.18 -10.06
CA VAL A 90 6.28 -9.96 -11.15
C VAL A 90 5.28 -10.19 -12.28
N VAL A 91 4.05 -10.60 -11.96
CA VAL A 91 3.00 -10.85 -12.96
C VAL A 91 2.62 -9.57 -13.70
N GLN A 92 2.55 -8.42 -13.03
CA GLN A 92 2.27 -7.12 -13.66
C GLN A 92 3.40 -6.72 -14.62
N LEU A 93 4.66 -6.87 -14.21
CA LEU A 93 5.82 -6.59 -15.07
C LEU A 93 5.88 -7.54 -16.26
N MET A 94 5.67 -8.83 -16.05
CA MET A 94 5.59 -9.83 -17.11
C MET A 94 4.41 -9.57 -18.06
N GLY A 95 3.32 -8.96 -17.56
CA GLY A 95 2.17 -8.53 -18.35
C GLY A 95 2.51 -7.51 -19.44
N ILE A 96 3.65 -6.81 -19.32
CA ILE A 96 4.15 -5.88 -20.34
C ILE A 96 5.06 -6.59 -21.35
N ALA A 97 5.88 -7.53 -20.85
CA ALA A 97 6.89 -8.22 -21.65
C ALA A 97 6.31 -9.41 -22.44
N ILE A 98 5.32 -10.12 -21.86
CA ILE A 98 4.81 -11.37 -22.43
C ILE A 98 3.49 -11.13 -23.17
N PRO A 99 3.42 -11.36 -24.52
CA PRO A 99 2.22 -11.13 -25.32
C PRO A 99 1.00 -11.92 -24.84
N TYR A 100 1.18 -13.10 -24.28
CA TYR A 100 0.12 -13.90 -23.70
C TYR A 100 -0.59 -13.20 -22.53
N LEU A 101 0.17 -12.63 -21.59
CA LEU A 101 -0.37 -11.88 -20.45
C LEU A 101 -1.01 -10.56 -20.89
N GLN A 102 -0.47 -9.91 -21.91
CA GLN A 102 -1.09 -8.72 -22.53
C GLN A 102 -2.48 -9.04 -23.09
N LYS A 103 -2.64 -10.18 -23.76
CA LYS A 103 -3.96 -10.62 -24.24
C LYS A 103 -4.93 -10.84 -23.09
N LEU A 104 -4.51 -11.52 -22.04
CA LEU A 104 -5.33 -11.74 -20.84
C LEU A 104 -5.78 -10.43 -20.17
N GLN A 105 -4.91 -9.41 -20.12
CA GLN A 105 -5.27 -8.09 -19.60
C GLN A 105 -6.36 -7.39 -20.43
N LYS A 106 -6.43 -7.68 -21.73
CA LYS A 106 -7.44 -7.13 -22.65
C LYS A 106 -8.76 -7.90 -22.65
N GLU A 107 -8.77 -9.16 -22.17
CA GLU A 107 -9.96 -10.03 -22.12
C GLU A 107 -10.97 -9.65 -21.02
N GLY A 108 -10.72 -8.60 -20.23
CA GLY A 108 -11.62 -8.10 -19.22
C GLY A 108 -11.69 -9.02 -17.97
N GLU A 109 -12.89 -9.35 -17.51
CA GLU A 109 -13.09 -10.10 -16.25
C GLU A 109 -12.58 -11.54 -16.31
N SER A 110 -12.72 -12.21 -17.44
CA SER A 110 -12.20 -13.57 -17.64
C SER A 110 -10.67 -13.61 -17.55
N GLY A 111 -10.01 -12.67 -18.23
CA GLY A 111 -8.57 -12.55 -18.18
C GLY A 111 -8.04 -12.18 -16.78
N ARG A 112 -8.74 -11.30 -16.06
CA ARG A 112 -8.43 -10.97 -14.65
C ARG A 112 -8.43 -12.21 -13.75
N LYS A 113 -9.43 -13.07 -13.87
CA LYS A 113 -9.51 -14.32 -13.09
C LYS A 113 -8.30 -15.22 -13.35
N ARG A 114 -7.86 -15.35 -14.62
CA ARG A 114 -6.67 -16.14 -14.98
C ARG A 114 -5.37 -15.50 -14.45
N ILE A 115 -5.24 -14.19 -14.55
CA ILE A 115 -4.08 -13.46 -14.00
C ILE A 115 -4.00 -13.68 -12.49
N ASN A 116 -5.11 -13.58 -11.76
CA ASN A 116 -5.16 -13.84 -10.33
C ASN A 116 -4.75 -15.29 -10.00
N GLN A 117 -5.15 -16.27 -10.80
CA GLN A 117 -4.71 -17.66 -10.62
C GLN A 117 -3.20 -17.80 -10.80
N ILE A 118 -2.62 -17.20 -11.83
CA ILE A 118 -1.16 -17.20 -12.07
C ILE A 118 -0.44 -16.56 -10.88
N THR A 119 -0.95 -15.43 -10.38
CA THR A 119 -0.39 -14.76 -9.20
C THR A 119 -0.43 -15.66 -7.97
N ARG A 120 -1.52 -16.40 -7.72
CA ARG A 120 -1.62 -17.34 -6.61
C ARG A 120 -0.59 -18.47 -6.70
N TRP A 121 -0.44 -19.09 -7.87
CA TRP A 121 0.57 -20.13 -8.08
C TRP A 121 1.99 -19.61 -7.87
N LEU A 122 2.27 -18.42 -8.39
CA LEU A 122 3.57 -17.78 -8.19
C LEU A 122 3.81 -17.43 -6.71
N THR A 123 2.78 -17.00 -6.00
CA THR A 123 2.84 -16.75 -4.54
C THR A 123 3.26 -18.01 -3.78
N ILE A 124 2.65 -19.16 -4.10
CA ILE A 124 3.00 -20.45 -3.48
C ILE A 124 4.47 -20.80 -3.75
N ALA A 125 4.93 -20.65 -5.00
CA ALA A 125 6.32 -20.94 -5.37
C ALA A 125 7.30 -20.02 -4.60
N ILE A 126 7.00 -18.73 -4.49
CA ILE A 126 7.81 -17.77 -3.72
C ILE A 126 7.81 -18.13 -2.22
N CYS A 127 6.66 -18.49 -1.65
CA CYS A 127 6.54 -18.90 -0.25
C CYS A 127 7.38 -20.13 0.08
N ILE A 128 7.39 -21.14 -0.79
CA ILE A 128 8.20 -22.37 -0.60
C ILE A 128 9.69 -22.05 -0.53
N VAL A 129 10.15 -21.04 -1.25
CA VAL A 129 11.55 -20.60 -1.22
C VAL A 129 11.83 -19.69 0.00
N GLN A 130 10.90 -18.79 0.33
CA GLN A 130 11.10 -17.81 1.40
C GLN A 130 10.90 -18.41 2.80
N ALA A 131 10.01 -19.40 2.97
CA ALA A 131 9.74 -19.98 4.29
C ALA A 131 10.98 -20.66 4.92
N PRO A 132 11.73 -21.52 4.22
CA PRO A 132 12.99 -22.03 4.76
C PRO A 132 14.01 -20.94 5.04
N ALA A 133 14.15 -19.96 4.14
CA ALA A 133 15.08 -18.84 4.33
C ALA A 133 14.72 -18.03 5.60
N TYR A 134 13.44 -17.83 5.88
CA TYR A 134 12.97 -17.20 7.11
C TYR A 134 13.33 -18.03 8.35
N LEU A 135 13.06 -19.34 8.34
CA LEU A 135 13.33 -20.22 9.49
C LEU A 135 14.82 -20.31 9.82
N TYR A 136 15.69 -20.40 8.79
CA TYR A 136 17.15 -20.33 8.99
C TYR A 136 17.60 -18.93 9.45
N GLY A 137 16.96 -17.89 8.94
CA GLY A 137 17.21 -16.50 9.30
C GLY A 137 16.90 -16.18 10.76
N LEU A 138 15.93 -16.86 11.40
CA LEU A 138 15.64 -16.70 12.82
C LEU A 138 16.87 -16.97 13.71
N GLY A 139 17.68 -17.97 13.34
CA GLY A 139 18.95 -18.25 14.06
C GLY A 139 19.98 -17.13 13.88
N ALA A 140 20.06 -16.52 12.73
CA ALA A 140 20.96 -15.37 12.45
C ALA A 140 20.49 -14.08 13.17
N LEU A 141 19.20 -14.00 13.49
CA LEU A 141 18.58 -12.91 14.25
C LEU A 141 18.81 -13.02 15.78
N GLY A 142 19.59 -14.00 16.22
CA GLY A 142 19.92 -14.18 17.63
C GLY A 142 18.92 -15.04 18.43
N VAL A 143 17.99 -15.73 17.75
CA VAL A 143 17.12 -16.73 18.42
C VAL A 143 17.99 -17.89 18.88
N PRO A 144 18.13 -18.13 20.21
CA PRO A 144 18.96 -19.21 20.72
C PRO A 144 18.41 -20.57 20.30
N ASP A 145 19.31 -21.54 20.13
CA ASP A 145 18.91 -22.90 19.74
C ASP A 145 17.95 -23.55 20.74
N SER A 146 18.00 -23.12 22.02
CA SER A 146 17.07 -23.54 23.06
C SER A 146 15.61 -23.12 22.83
N ALA A 147 15.37 -22.09 22.00
CA ALA A 147 14.02 -21.67 21.64
C ALA A 147 13.31 -22.64 20.68
N PHE A 148 14.07 -23.51 20.02
CA PHE A 148 13.54 -24.52 19.11
C PHE A 148 13.31 -25.84 19.86
N LEU A 149 12.10 -26.06 20.38
CA LEU A 149 11.73 -27.24 21.15
C LEU A 149 11.95 -28.57 20.42
N LEU A 150 11.82 -28.57 19.10
CA LEU A 150 12.01 -29.74 18.23
C LEU A 150 13.40 -29.78 17.58
N GLY A 151 14.30 -28.85 17.94
CA GLY A 151 15.58 -28.66 17.28
C GLY A 151 15.43 -28.12 15.85
N LYS A 152 16.55 -27.73 15.21
CA LYS A 152 16.58 -27.19 13.83
C LYS A 152 16.60 -28.28 12.75
N GLY A 153 16.07 -29.45 13.03
CA GLY A 153 16.02 -30.59 12.12
C GLY A 153 14.88 -30.53 11.10
N LEU A 154 14.90 -31.46 10.12
CA LEU A 154 13.86 -31.60 9.11
C LEU A 154 12.46 -31.78 9.72
N ASN A 155 12.37 -32.38 10.90
CA ASN A 155 11.11 -32.60 11.65
C ASN A 155 10.46 -31.30 12.09
N PHE A 156 11.23 -30.21 12.24
CA PHE A 156 10.72 -28.87 12.52
C PHE A 156 10.49 -28.07 11.23
N ILE A 157 11.46 -28.11 10.30
CA ILE A 157 11.44 -27.28 9.10
C ILE A 157 10.27 -27.62 8.19
N ILE A 158 10.00 -28.90 7.91
CA ILE A 158 8.95 -29.31 6.99
C ILE A 158 7.55 -28.88 7.46
N PRO A 159 7.09 -29.19 8.69
CA PRO A 159 5.82 -28.73 9.20
C PRO A 159 5.72 -27.19 9.25
N SER A 160 6.78 -26.51 9.68
CA SER A 160 6.80 -25.06 9.77
C SER A 160 6.68 -24.38 8.42
N VAL A 161 7.34 -24.90 7.38
CA VAL A 161 7.20 -24.42 5.99
C VAL A 161 5.76 -24.59 5.51
N LEU A 162 5.15 -25.77 5.73
CA LEU A 162 3.76 -26.01 5.36
C LEU A 162 2.79 -25.06 6.05
N ILE A 163 3.00 -24.80 7.35
CA ILE A 163 2.18 -23.85 8.12
C ILE A 163 2.36 -22.43 7.60
N LEU A 164 3.58 -21.97 7.34
CA LEU A 164 3.85 -20.63 6.80
C LEU A 164 3.25 -20.42 5.40
N VAL A 165 3.38 -21.40 4.51
CA VAL A 165 2.77 -21.36 3.17
C VAL A 165 1.24 -21.31 3.29
N THR A 166 0.65 -22.15 4.13
CA THR A 166 -0.80 -22.17 4.37
C THR A 166 -1.28 -20.86 4.99
N GLY A 167 -0.52 -20.30 5.94
CA GLY A 167 -0.80 -19.01 6.56
C GLY A 167 -0.81 -17.87 5.54
N THR A 168 0.17 -17.82 4.64
CA THR A 168 0.21 -16.80 3.57
C THR A 168 -0.95 -16.93 2.60
N ILE A 169 -1.30 -18.18 2.18
CA ILE A 169 -2.45 -18.42 1.30
C ILE A 169 -3.75 -18.00 2.00
N PHE A 170 -3.87 -18.29 3.29
CA PHE A 170 -5.04 -17.88 4.07
C PHE A 170 -5.13 -16.36 4.22
N ALA A 171 -4.02 -15.68 4.51
CA ALA A 171 -3.97 -14.22 4.56
C ALA A 171 -4.35 -13.58 3.20
N MET A 172 -3.85 -14.13 2.09
CA MET A 172 -4.24 -13.73 0.74
C MET A 172 -5.74 -13.90 0.50
N TRP A 173 -6.30 -15.06 0.88
CA TRP A 173 -7.74 -15.34 0.75
C TRP A 173 -8.59 -14.38 1.59
N LEU A 174 -8.15 -14.02 2.81
CA LEU A 174 -8.80 -13.00 3.63
C LEU A 174 -8.82 -11.65 2.91
N GLY A 175 -7.69 -11.23 2.31
CA GLY A 175 -7.60 -9.99 1.53
C GLY A 175 -8.52 -9.97 0.32
N GLU A 176 -8.56 -11.05 -0.46
CA GLU A 176 -9.49 -11.19 -1.58
C GLU A 176 -10.96 -11.15 -1.12
N LYS A 177 -11.28 -11.81 0.01
CA LYS A 177 -12.62 -11.81 0.57
C LYS A 177 -13.09 -10.42 0.99
N ILE A 178 -12.20 -9.60 1.55
CA ILE A 178 -12.50 -8.19 1.84
C ILE A 178 -12.75 -7.42 0.55
N THR A 179 -11.91 -7.60 -0.47
CA THR A 179 -12.04 -6.90 -1.75
C THR A 179 -13.36 -7.23 -2.45
N ASP A 180 -13.78 -8.51 -2.43
CA ASP A 180 -15.00 -8.98 -3.10
C ASP A 180 -16.29 -8.59 -2.35
N LYS A 181 -16.31 -8.75 -1.04
CA LYS A 181 -17.53 -8.66 -0.22
C LYS A 181 -17.49 -7.56 0.85
N GLY A 182 -16.33 -7.00 1.12
CA GLY A 182 -16.13 -5.95 2.11
C GLY A 182 -16.09 -4.56 1.51
N ILE A 183 -15.28 -3.69 2.11
CA ILE A 183 -15.03 -2.31 1.69
C ILE A 183 -13.53 -2.13 1.52
N GLY A 184 -13.14 -1.40 0.48
CA GLY A 184 -11.73 -1.09 0.18
C GLY A 184 -11.00 -2.23 -0.53
N ASN A 185 -9.70 -2.01 -0.74
CA ASN A 185 -8.79 -3.03 -1.20
C ASN A 185 -8.33 -3.87 0.00
N GLY A 186 -8.78 -5.12 0.09
CA GLY A 186 -8.54 -5.97 1.25
C GLY A 186 -7.06 -6.21 1.56
N ILE A 187 -6.22 -6.37 0.53
CA ILE A 187 -4.79 -6.58 0.70
C ILE A 187 -4.14 -5.34 1.33
N SER A 188 -4.46 -4.17 0.80
CA SER A 188 -3.96 -2.90 1.33
C SER A 188 -4.45 -2.64 2.75
N LEU A 189 -5.70 -3.01 3.07
CA LEU A 189 -6.25 -2.91 4.42
C LEU A 189 -5.54 -3.83 5.42
N LEU A 190 -5.20 -5.07 5.01
CA LEU A 190 -4.44 -5.99 5.87
C LEU A 190 -3.05 -5.44 6.20
N ILE A 191 -2.36 -4.84 5.21
CA ILE A 191 -1.07 -4.18 5.43
C ILE A 191 -1.23 -2.97 6.36
N MET A 192 -2.23 -2.13 6.11
CA MET A 192 -2.51 -0.95 6.94
C MET A 192 -2.76 -1.32 8.40
N VAL A 193 -3.55 -2.36 8.66
CA VAL A 193 -3.82 -2.84 10.03
C VAL A 193 -2.54 -3.38 10.68
N GLY A 194 -1.67 -4.05 9.92
CA GLY A 194 -0.35 -4.45 10.42
C GLY A 194 0.47 -3.24 10.88
N ILE A 195 0.57 -2.22 10.04
CA ILE A 195 1.32 -0.99 10.33
C ILE A 195 0.73 -0.28 11.57
N ILE A 196 -0.59 -0.07 11.61
CA ILE A 196 -1.27 0.61 12.74
C ILE A 196 -1.04 -0.15 14.05
N ALA A 197 -0.94 -1.47 14.02
CA ALA A 197 -0.79 -2.28 15.20
C ALA A 197 0.58 -2.11 15.91
N VAL A 198 1.62 -1.78 15.17
CA VAL A 198 2.97 -1.53 15.71
C VAL A 198 3.14 -0.09 16.18
N LEU A 199 2.34 0.85 15.66
CA LEU A 199 2.42 2.28 15.95
C LEU A 199 2.33 2.62 17.46
N PRO A 200 1.39 2.09 18.27
CA PRO A 200 1.30 2.45 19.69
C PRO A 200 2.54 2.04 20.47
N GLN A 201 3.09 0.85 20.20
CA GLN A 201 4.28 0.34 20.86
C GLN A 201 5.50 1.20 20.53
N SER A 202 5.71 1.54 19.26
CA SER A 202 6.82 2.41 18.83
C SER A 202 6.71 3.80 19.45
N PHE A 203 5.49 4.35 19.58
CA PHE A 203 5.29 5.64 20.24
C PHE A 203 5.60 5.59 21.74
N ILE A 204 5.16 4.51 22.44
CA ILE A 204 5.45 4.34 23.87
C ILE A 204 6.96 4.20 24.10
N GLN A 205 7.66 3.46 23.25
CA GLN A 205 9.12 3.30 23.36
C GLN A 205 9.83 4.66 23.17
N GLU A 206 9.45 5.47 22.16
CA GLU A 206 9.99 6.82 21.98
C GLU A 206 9.71 7.69 23.20
N PHE A 207 8.47 7.67 23.71
CA PHE A 207 8.07 8.44 24.87
C PHE A 207 8.91 8.08 26.11
N VAL A 208 9.08 6.79 26.39
CA VAL A 208 9.87 6.31 27.53
C VAL A 208 11.34 6.70 27.37
N SER A 209 11.92 6.53 26.20
CA SER A 209 13.31 6.90 25.92
C SER A 209 13.57 8.40 26.15
N ARG A 210 12.66 9.27 25.66
CA ARG A 210 12.80 10.72 25.82
C ARG A 210 12.66 11.19 27.27
N VAL A 211 11.76 10.57 28.02
CA VAL A 211 11.49 10.95 29.40
C VAL A 211 12.53 10.39 30.35
N SER A 212 12.95 9.11 30.19
CA SER A 212 13.87 8.44 31.10
C SER A 212 15.34 8.79 30.88
N GLU A 213 15.77 9.02 29.63
CA GLU A 213 17.17 9.29 29.29
C GLU A 213 17.57 10.77 29.33
N ASN A 214 16.66 11.66 29.74
CA ASN A 214 16.87 13.13 29.73
C ASN A 214 17.26 13.71 28.35
N ASN A 215 16.92 13.01 27.28
CA ASN A 215 17.19 13.38 25.88
C ASN A 215 16.16 14.38 25.35
N GLY A 216 16.13 15.59 25.92
CA GLY A 216 15.27 16.68 25.45
C GLY A 216 13.85 16.73 26.01
N GLY A 217 13.43 15.75 26.80
CA GLY A 217 12.20 15.77 27.57
C GLY A 217 10.90 15.93 26.78
N LEU A 218 9.83 16.31 27.44
CA LEU A 218 8.48 16.52 26.89
C LEU A 218 8.42 17.54 25.72
N MET A 219 9.35 18.51 25.70
CA MET A 219 9.38 19.54 24.66
C MET A 219 9.71 18.96 23.27
N LEU A 220 10.66 18.02 23.20
CA LEU A 220 11.02 17.35 21.96
C LEU A 220 9.90 16.45 21.46
N ILE A 221 9.23 15.71 22.33
CA ILE A 221 8.06 14.87 21.98
C ILE A 221 6.96 15.71 21.35
N LEU A 222 6.69 16.91 21.91
CA LEU A 222 5.68 17.80 21.34
C LEU A 222 6.05 18.27 19.94
N ILE A 223 7.31 18.61 19.70
CA ILE A 223 7.81 18.98 18.37
C ILE A 223 7.70 17.79 17.41
N GLU A 224 8.05 16.59 17.85
CA GLU A 224 7.93 15.36 17.08
C GLU A 224 6.48 15.11 16.65
N VAL A 225 5.53 15.16 17.56
CA VAL A 225 4.10 14.96 17.25
C VAL A 225 3.58 16.02 16.27
N ILE A 226 3.97 17.30 16.44
CA ILE A 226 3.60 18.37 15.49
C ILE A 226 4.18 18.08 14.11
N LEU A 227 5.46 17.72 14.03
CA LEU A 227 6.12 17.39 12.77
C LEU A 227 5.42 16.21 12.08
N TRP A 228 5.12 15.16 12.84
CA TRP A 228 4.39 14.00 12.34
C TRP A 228 3.03 14.39 11.74
N PHE A 229 2.28 15.25 12.43
CA PHE A 229 1.00 15.74 11.94
C PHE A 229 1.14 16.55 10.64
N VAL A 230 2.16 17.39 10.53
CA VAL A 230 2.46 18.16 9.30
C VAL A 230 2.77 17.23 8.14
N VAL A 231 3.53 16.16 8.36
CA VAL A 231 3.85 15.17 7.32
C VAL A 231 2.61 14.40 6.87
N ILE A 232 1.71 14.03 7.81
CA ILE A 232 0.43 13.42 7.46
C ILE A 232 -0.39 14.36 6.57
N LEU A 233 -0.50 15.64 6.93
CA LEU A 233 -1.24 16.63 6.13
C LEU A 233 -0.62 16.78 4.72
N ALA A 234 0.70 16.86 4.62
CA ALA A 234 1.39 16.92 3.33
C ALA A 234 1.11 15.67 2.48
N SER A 235 1.11 14.48 3.09
CA SER A 235 0.80 13.22 2.42
C SER A 235 -0.65 13.18 1.92
N ILE A 236 -1.61 13.65 2.72
CA ILE A 236 -3.03 13.75 2.32
C ILE A 236 -3.18 14.71 1.14
N MET A 237 -2.53 15.87 1.19
CA MET A 237 -2.56 16.85 0.09
C MET A 237 -2.02 16.24 -1.21
N LEU A 238 -0.93 15.46 -1.14
CA LEU A 238 -0.36 14.78 -2.29
C LEU A 238 -1.33 13.76 -2.91
N VAL A 239 -1.94 12.91 -2.07
CA VAL A 239 -2.86 11.84 -2.54
C VAL A 239 -4.15 12.42 -3.09
N MET A 240 -4.64 13.54 -2.55
CA MET A 240 -5.86 14.20 -3.00
C MET A 240 -5.65 15.18 -4.15
N ALA A 241 -4.41 15.57 -4.44
CA ALA A 241 -4.11 16.54 -5.48
C ALA A 241 -4.53 16.03 -6.87
N THR A 242 -5.35 16.82 -7.57
CA THR A 242 -5.87 16.49 -8.90
C THR A 242 -5.75 17.69 -9.84
N ARG A 243 -5.32 17.44 -11.09
CA ARG A 243 -5.38 18.42 -12.17
C ARG A 243 -6.68 18.25 -12.93
N GLN A 244 -7.51 19.28 -12.99
CA GLN A 244 -8.77 19.27 -13.70
C GLN A 244 -8.56 19.76 -15.13
N ILE A 245 -8.93 18.92 -16.12
CA ILE A 245 -8.90 19.28 -17.56
C ILE A 245 -10.31 19.58 -18.00
N PRO A 246 -10.61 20.80 -18.51
CA PRO A 246 -11.94 21.15 -18.98
C PRO A 246 -12.26 20.42 -20.29
N VAL A 247 -13.39 19.74 -20.33
CA VAL A 247 -13.93 19.06 -21.51
C VAL A 247 -15.29 19.63 -21.85
N GLN A 248 -15.55 19.81 -23.13
CA GLN A 248 -16.82 20.27 -23.64
C GLN A 248 -17.50 19.11 -24.39
N TYR A 249 -18.80 18.95 -24.19
CA TYR A 249 -19.61 17.97 -24.92
C TYR A 249 -20.52 18.69 -25.88
N ALA A 250 -20.56 18.24 -27.16
CA ALA A 250 -21.50 18.70 -28.14
C ALA A 250 -22.91 18.18 -27.77
N ARG A 251 -23.75 19.03 -27.21
CA ARG A 251 -25.14 18.68 -26.92
C ARG A 251 -25.97 18.88 -28.21
N ARG A 252 -26.56 17.81 -28.72
CA ARG A 252 -27.66 17.94 -29.73
C ARG A 252 -28.89 18.49 -29.02
N THR A 253 -29.21 19.73 -29.24
CA THR A 253 -30.53 20.29 -28.92
C THR A 253 -31.56 19.74 -29.87
N ALA A 254 -32.20 18.65 -29.51
CA ALA A 254 -33.42 18.20 -30.13
C ALA A 254 -34.58 18.88 -29.40
N THR A 255 -35.09 19.97 -29.88
CA THR A 255 -36.38 20.59 -29.66
C THR A 255 -36.26 22.10 -29.44
N GLY A 256 -36.88 22.88 -30.30
CA GLY A 256 -36.88 24.33 -30.32
C GLY A 256 -37.55 24.96 -29.11
N GLY A 257 -36.74 25.34 -28.15
CA GLY A 257 -37.10 26.20 -27.05
C GLY A 257 -35.92 27.13 -26.78
N PHE A 258 -36.20 28.44 -26.87
CA PHE A 258 -35.24 29.50 -26.54
C PHE A 258 -34.95 29.51 -25.02
N GLU A 259 -34.20 28.57 -24.53
CA GLU A 259 -33.60 28.69 -23.19
C GLU A 259 -32.15 29.19 -23.30
N LYS A 260 -31.90 30.31 -22.62
CA LYS A 260 -30.72 31.15 -22.63
C LYS A 260 -29.45 30.49 -22.00
N ASN A 261 -29.47 29.20 -21.77
CA ASN A 261 -28.34 28.44 -21.17
C ASN A 261 -27.72 27.44 -22.16
N VAL A 262 -27.32 27.93 -23.33
CA VAL A 262 -26.69 27.14 -24.44
C VAL A 262 -25.17 27.04 -24.27
N PHE A 263 -24.60 27.26 -23.10
CA PHE A 263 -23.23 26.88 -22.84
C PHE A 263 -23.22 25.45 -22.27
N GLY A 264 -22.81 24.49 -23.15
CA GLY A 264 -22.63 23.10 -22.75
C GLY A 264 -21.91 23.00 -21.42
N SER A 265 -22.44 22.21 -20.49
CA SER A 265 -21.90 22.08 -19.16
C SER A 265 -20.41 21.69 -19.27
N ARG A 266 -19.52 22.57 -18.81
CA ARG A 266 -18.11 22.27 -18.76
C ARG A 266 -17.92 21.14 -17.73
N GLN A 267 -17.54 19.99 -18.22
CA GLN A 267 -17.13 18.88 -17.36
C GLN A 267 -15.61 18.88 -17.25
N TYR A 268 -15.12 18.36 -16.16
CA TYR A 268 -13.68 18.30 -15.89
C TYR A 268 -13.27 16.84 -15.76
N ILE A 269 -12.17 16.46 -16.40
CA ILE A 269 -11.50 15.19 -16.16
C ILE A 269 -10.49 15.41 -15.04
N PRO A 270 -10.68 14.80 -13.86
CA PRO A 270 -9.71 14.89 -12.77
C PRO A 270 -8.55 13.91 -13.03
N LEU A 271 -7.36 14.43 -13.33
CA LEU A 271 -6.13 13.64 -13.37
C LEU A 271 -5.46 13.73 -12.00
N LYS A 272 -5.31 12.60 -11.32
CA LYS A 272 -4.63 12.54 -10.01
C LYS A 272 -3.13 12.82 -10.19
N LEU A 273 -2.54 13.63 -9.31
CA LEU A 273 -1.10 13.89 -9.26
C LEU A 273 -0.33 12.60 -8.98
N ASN A 274 -0.85 11.81 -8.04
CA ASN A 274 -0.38 10.47 -7.73
C ASN A 274 -1.36 9.42 -8.30
N ALA A 275 -1.37 9.25 -9.63
CA ALA A 275 -2.22 8.28 -10.30
C ALA A 275 -1.77 6.84 -10.05
N SER A 276 -0.49 6.64 -9.78
CA SER A 276 0.12 5.34 -9.47
C SER A 276 -0.13 4.86 -8.03
N GLY A 277 -0.64 5.73 -7.14
CA GLY A 277 -0.87 5.40 -5.74
C GLY A 277 0.41 5.06 -4.97
N VAL A 278 0.35 4.03 -4.15
CA VAL A 278 1.47 3.59 -3.29
C VAL A 278 2.34 2.53 -3.96
N MET A 279 1.91 1.99 -5.11
CA MET A 279 2.58 0.90 -5.80
C MET A 279 4.06 1.15 -6.12
N PRO A 280 4.47 2.32 -6.67
CA PRO A 280 5.87 2.58 -6.99
C PRO A 280 6.81 2.42 -5.80
N ILE A 281 6.36 2.78 -4.61
CA ILE A 281 7.17 2.69 -3.39
C ILE A 281 7.35 1.24 -2.97
N ILE A 282 6.26 0.44 -3.05
CA ILE A 282 6.29 -0.99 -2.74
C ILE A 282 7.24 -1.71 -3.71
N PHE A 283 7.20 -1.34 -5.02
CA PHE A 283 8.12 -1.89 -6.03
C PHE A 283 9.58 -1.52 -5.74
N ALA A 284 9.84 -0.24 -5.46
CA ALA A 284 11.19 0.21 -5.13
C ALA A 284 11.73 -0.53 -3.91
N GLN A 285 10.89 -0.71 -2.88
CA GLN A 285 11.28 -1.43 -1.67
C GLN A 285 11.55 -2.93 -1.95
N ALA A 286 10.70 -3.60 -2.73
CA ALA A 286 10.91 -4.99 -3.09
C ALA A 286 12.25 -5.20 -3.83
N ILE A 287 12.64 -4.26 -4.71
CA ILE A 287 13.93 -4.33 -5.41
C ILE A 287 15.10 -4.04 -4.48
N MET A 288 14.94 -3.14 -3.50
CA MET A 288 15.98 -2.85 -2.52
C MET A 288 16.35 -4.05 -1.64
N PHE A 289 15.46 -5.06 -1.50
CA PHE A 289 15.79 -6.31 -0.83
C PHE A 289 16.77 -7.19 -1.61
N VAL A 290 16.81 -7.08 -2.94
CA VAL A 290 17.63 -7.96 -3.79
C VAL A 290 19.12 -7.78 -3.55
N PRO A 291 19.70 -6.55 -3.55
CA PRO A 291 21.12 -6.35 -3.28
C PRO A 291 21.53 -6.86 -1.90
N ALA A 292 20.70 -6.61 -0.86
CA ALA A 292 20.97 -7.06 0.50
C ALA A 292 20.95 -8.59 0.61
N ALA A 293 19.99 -9.26 -0.04
CA ALA A 293 19.88 -10.71 -0.06
C ALA A 293 21.05 -11.37 -0.80
N VAL A 294 21.42 -10.84 -1.98
CA VAL A 294 22.54 -11.39 -2.79
C VAL A 294 23.87 -11.17 -2.08
N ALA A 295 24.08 -10.02 -1.44
CA ALA A 295 25.28 -9.75 -0.67
C ALA A 295 25.42 -10.69 0.54
N GLY A 296 24.31 -11.07 1.18
CA GLY A 296 24.30 -12.05 2.28
C GLY A 296 24.73 -13.47 1.90
N LEU A 297 24.67 -13.83 0.61
CA LEU A 297 25.07 -15.14 0.11
C LEU A 297 26.59 -15.24 -0.18
N SER A 298 27.30 -14.13 -0.24
CA SER A 298 28.74 -14.09 -0.55
C SER A 298 29.53 -13.55 0.64
N GLN A 299 30.68 -14.17 0.91
CA GLN A 299 31.60 -13.75 1.99
C GLN A 299 32.71 -12.80 1.51
N SER A 300 32.64 -12.29 0.27
CA SER A 300 33.64 -11.37 -0.25
C SER A 300 33.58 -10.01 0.44
N ASP A 301 34.71 -9.30 0.48
CA ASP A 301 34.76 -7.96 1.12
C ASP A 301 33.89 -6.93 0.39
N THR A 302 33.75 -7.08 -0.93
CA THR A 302 32.79 -6.27 -1.73
C THR A 302 31.34 -6.56 -1.36
N ALA A 303 31.00 -7.83 -1.09
CA ALA A 303 29.65 -8.19 -0.64
C ALA A 303 29.32 -7.61 0.75
N LYS A 304 30.28 -7.64 1.68
CA LYS A 304 30.13 -7.00 3.00
C LYS A 304 29.93 -5.49 2.91
N SER A 305 30.66 -4.82 2.00
CA SER A 305 30.49 -3.39 1.76
C SER A 305 29.11 -3.05 1.18
N ILE A 306 28.61 -3.87 0.25
CA ILE A 306 27.26 -3.74 -0.32
C ILE A 306 26.21 -4.01 0.76
N GLN A 307 26.39 -5.06 1.56
CA GLN A 307 25.47 -5.38 2.67
C GLN A 307 25.40 -4.26 3.71
N ALA A 308 26.54 -3.66 4.05
CA ALA A 308 26.56 -2.51 4.95
C ALA A 308 25.87 -1.27 4.36
N ALA A 309 26.08 -1.01 3.08
CA ALA A 309 25.48 0.15 2.39
C ALA A 309 23.96 0.02 2.18
N PHE A 310 23.46 -1.19 1.90
CA PHE A 310 22.05 -1.45 1.61
C PHE A 310 21.27 -2.07 2.78
N GLY A 311 21.96 -2.51 3.83
CA GLY A 311 21.33 -3.00 5.07
C GLY A 311 20.88 -1.89 6.01
N ASP A 312 21.54 -0.73 5.96
CA ASP A 312 21.14 0.45 6.75
C ASP A 312 20.11 1.29 5.98
N ILE A 313 18.84 1.17 6.37
CA ILE A 313 17.71 1.89 5.76
C ILE A 313 17.84 3.40 5.93
N PHE A 314 18.48 3.86 7.00
CA PHE A 314 18.70 5.28 7.29
C PHE A 314 20.00 5.79 6.66
N GLY A 315 20.76 4.92 5.99
CA GLY A 315 21.98 5.24 5.28
C GLY A 315 21.75 6.14 4.05
N LEU A 316 22.73 6.96 3.72
CA LEU A 316 22.63 7.88 2.58
C LEU A 316 22.49 7.13 1.25
N TRP A 317 23.29 6.09 1.02
CA TRP A 317 23.30 5.32 -0.22
C TRP A 317 21.99 4.59 -0.45
N TYR A 318 21.44 3.96 0.62
CA TYR A 318 20.13 3.33 0.56
C TYR A 318 19.06 4.32 0.12
N ASN A 319 18.98 5.49 0.77
CA ASN A 319 17.94 6.47 0.52
C ASN A 319 18.07 7.13 -0.86
N LEU A 320 19.31 7.34 -1.35
CA LEU A 320 19.52 7.91 -2.68
C LEU A 320 19.04 6.95 -3.78
N VAL A 321 19.43 5.68 -3.70
CA VAL A 321 18.99 4.65 -4.68
C VAL A 321 17.48 4.43 -4.56
N PHE A 322 16.94 4.40 -3.34
CA PHE A 322 15.52 4.23 -3.09
C PHE A 322 14.69 5.38 -3.69
N ALA A 323 15.11 6.64 -3.50
CA ALA A 323 14.45 7.80 -4.11
C ALA A 323 14.48 7.75 -5.63
N LEU A 324 15.62 7.38 -6.23
CA LEU A 324 15.75 7.22 -7.68
C LEU A 324 14.82 6.14 -8.22
N LEU A 325 14.77 4.98 -7.56
CA LEU A 325 13.86 3.90 -7.92
C LEU A 325 12.39 4.33 -7.82
N ILE A 326 12.00 5.06 -6.77
CA ILE A 326 10.63 5.57 -6.64
C ILE A 326 10.28 6.47 -7.82
N ILE A 327 11.15 7.39 -8.23
CA ILE A 327 10.91 8.28 -9.36
C ILE A 327 10.71 7.46 -10.64
N VAL A 328 11.63 6.53 -10.94
CA VAL A 328 11.57 5.68 -12.13
C VAL A 328 10.27 4.85 -12.14
N PHE A 329 9.95 4.18 -11.03
CA PHE A 329 8.73 3.38 -10.94
C PHE A 329 7.45 4.20 -10.96
N THR A 330 7.46 5.43 -10.46
CA THR A 330 6.29 6.31 -10.55
C THR A 330 5.97 6.65 -12.00
N TYR A 331 6.96 6.99 -12.81
CA TYR A 331 6.78 7.20 -14.24
C TYR A 331 6.31 5.94 -14.96
N PHE A 332 7.00 4.83 -14.72
CA PHE A 332 6.68 3.54 -15.31
C PHE A 332 5.24 3.11 -14.99
N TYR A 333 4.87 3.16 -13.71
CA TYR A 333 3.55 2.71 -13.27
C TYR A 333 2.44 3.66 -13.73
N THR A 334 2.68 4.96 -13.76
CA THR A 334 1.72 5.94 -14.26
C THR A 334 1.42 5.70 -15.75
N ALA A 335 2.43 5.43 -16.56
CA ALA A 335 2.26 5.13 -17.97
C ALA A 335 1.40 3.88 -18.23
N ILE A 336 1.45 2.89 -17.32
CA ILE A 336 0.65 1.67 -17.42
C ILE A 336 -0.77 1.88 -16.92
N THR A 337 -0.92 2.59 -15.80
CA THR A 337 -2.21 2.70 -15.09
C THR A 337 -3.15 3.67 -15.78
N VAL A 338 -2.62 4.72 -16.42
CA VAL A 338 -3.42 5.75 -17.10
C VAL A 338 -3.34 5.57 -18.63
N PRO A 339 -4.29 4.83 -19.25
CA PRO A 339 -4.29 4.62 -20.70
C PRO A 339 -4.84 5.86 -21.41
N THR A 340 -3.99 6.87 -21.63
CA THR A 340 -4.34 8.17 -22.23
C THR A 340 -5.01 8.04 -23.61
N ASN A 341 -4.53 7.10 -24.44
CA ASN A 341 -5.12 6.83 -25.75
C ASN A 341 -6.56 6.30 -25.66
N LYS A 342 -6.82 5.39 -24.71
CA LYS A 342 -8.17 4.85 -24.48
C LYS A 342 -9.11 5.93 -23.96
N MET A 343 -8.64 6.79 -23.07
CA MET A 343 -9.41 7.94 -22.57
C MET A 343 -9.77 8.92 -23.70
N ALA A 344 -8.84 9.17 -24.63
CA ALA A 344 -9.08 10.02 -25.80
C ALA A 344 -10.12 9.41 -26.76
N ASP A 345 -10.08 8.09 -26.98
CA ASP A 345 -11.06 7.37 -27.79
C ASP A 345 -12.45 7.36 -27.14
N ASP A 346 -12.53 7.16 -25.84
CA ASP A 346 -13.79 7.19 -25.08
C ASP A 346 -14.41 8.61 -25.11
N LEU A 347 -13.58 9.66 -24.97
CA LEU A 347 -14.01 11.05 -25.17
C LEU A 347 -14.57 11.29 -26.56
N LYS A 348 -13.86 10.84 -27.60
CA LYS A 348 -14.31 10.98 -28.99
C LYS A 348 -15.63 10.26 -29.21
N ARG A 349 -15.81 9.05 -28.68
CA ARG A 349 -17.07 8.27 -28.80
C ARG A 349 -18.23 8.94 -28.09
N SER A 350 -17.98 9.59 -26.96
CA SER A 350 -19.02 10.31 -26.20
C SER A 350 -19.30 11.72 -26.72
N GLY A 351 -18.65 12.14 -27.81
CA GLY A 351 -18.83 13.48 -28.40
C GLY A 351 -18.17 14.60 -27.56
N GLY A 352 -17.27 14.24 -26.66
CA GLY A 352 -16.48 15.18 -25.85
C GLY A 352 -15.22 15.62 -26.59
N PHE A 353 -14.83 16.87 -26.41
CA PHE A 353 -13.58 17.42 -26.94
C PHE A 353 -12.94 18.42 -25.97
N ILE A 354 -11.64 18.58 -26.09
CA ILE A 354 -10.86 19.59 -25.37
C ILE A 354 -10.74 20.80 -26.28
N ALA A 355 -11.08 22.00 -25.79
CA ALA A 355 -11.03 23.22 -26.59
C ALA A 355 -9.63 23.45 -27.16
N GLY A 356 -9.52 23.63 -28.47
CA GLY A 356 -8.27 23.88 -29.19
C GLY A 356 -7.49 22.61 -29.60
N ILE A 357 -8.01 21.38 -29.33
CA ILE A 357 -7.33 20.12 -29.66
C ILE A 357 -8.27 19.24 -30.45
N ARG A 358 -7.77 18.61 -31.54
CA ARG A 358 -8.57 17.70 -32.37
C ARG A 358 -8.89 16.41 -31.60
N PRO A 359 -10.17 15.95 -31.64
CA PRO A 359 -10.58 14.71 -31.00
C PRO A 359 -9.86 13.48 -31.59
N GLY A 360 -9.38 12.59 -30.76
CA GLY A 360 -8.68 11.37 -31.16
C GLY A 360 -7.20 11.38 -30.73
N LYS A 361 -6.29 11.03 -31.62
CA LYS A 361 -4.85 10.85 -31.31
C LYS A 361 -4.21 12.10 -30.71
N GLU A 362 -4.48 13.29 -31.25
CA GLU A 362 -3.94 14.56 -30.71
C GLU A 362 -4.41 14.82 -29.26
N THR A 363 -5.65 14.42 -28.92
CA THR A 363 -6.14 14.47 -27.53
C THR A 363 -5.38 13.49 -26.63
N GLY A 364 -5.07 12.27 -27.14
CA GLY A 364 -4.26 11.30 -26.43
C GLY A 364 -2.85 11.82 -26.14
N ASP A 365 -2.17 12.36 -27.13
CA ASP A 365 -0.83 12.94 -27.02
C ASP A 365 -0.79 14.13 -26.04
N TYR A 366 -1.85 14.95 -26.06
CA TYR A 366 -1.99 16.06 -25.11
C TYR A 366 -2.17 15.59 -23.67
N LEU A 367 -3.04 14.58 -23.45
CA LEU A 367 -3.24 13.98 -22.12
C LEU A 367 -1.95 13.33 -21.61
N ASP A 368 -1.22 12.64 -22.48
CA ASP A 368 0.05 12.01 -22.14
C ASP A 368 1.12 13.05 -21.72
N LYS A 369 1.21 14.15 -22.48
CA LYS A 369 2.09 15.29 -22.13
C LYS A 369 1.74 15.89 -20.76
N ILE A 370 0.45 16.10 -20.48
CA ILE A 370 0.01 16.62 -19.17
C ILE A 370 0.35 15.61 -18.06
N MET A 371 0.06 14.32 -18.28
CA MET A 371 0.37 13.28 -17.30
C MET A 371 1.86 13.23 -16.98
N SER A 372 2.72 13.28 -18.00
CA SER A 372 4.17 13.30 -17.81
C SER A 372 4.62 14.52 -16.99
N LEU A 373 4.07 15.71 -17.26
CA LEU A 373 4.39 16.95 -16.54
C LEU A 373 3.91 16.92 -15.08
N ILE A 374 2.76 16.29 -14.80
CA ILE A 374 2.20 16.17 -13.45
C ILE A 374 2.94 15.10 -12.65
N THR A 375 3.35 14.02 -13.31
CA THR A 375 4.05 12.90 -12.66
C THR A 375 5.40 13.33 -12.09
N PHE A 376 6.10 14.28 -12.71
CA PHE A 376 7.39 14.75 -12.23
C PHE A 376 7.35 15.32 -10.80
N PRO A 377 6.58 16.39 -10.50
CA PRO A 377 6.46 16.88 -9.14
C PRO A 377 5.86 15.84 -8.19
N GLY A 378 4.92 15.00 -8.67
CA GLY A 378 4.34 13.92 -7.88
C GLY A 378 5.39 12.90 -7.44
N SER A 379 6.26 12.44 -8.34
CA SER A 379 7.32 11.48 -8.05
C SER A 379 8.37 12.04 -7.10
N LEU A 380 8.72 13.33 -7.26
CA LEU A 380 9.68 14.02 -6.40
C LEU A 380 9.14 14.14 -4.96
N PHE A 381 7.87 14.47 -4.82
CA PHE A 381 7.20 14.55 -3.52
C PHE A 381 7.08 13.17 -2.85
N LEU A 382 6.74 12.12 -3.63
CA LEU A 382 6.72 10.75 -3.14
C LEU A 382 8.10 10.29 -2.65
N ALA A 383 9.16 10.58 -3.42
CA ALA A 383 10.53 10.26 -3.04
C ALA A 383 10.93 11.01 -1.76
N LEU A 384 10.58 12.30 -1.64
CA LEU A 384 10.87 13.10 -0.45
C LEU A 384 10.20 12.53 0.80
N ILE A 385 8.90 12.18 0.74
CA ILE A 385 8.19 11.56 1.86
C ILE A 385 8.79 10.19 2.20
N ALA A 386 9.23 9.44 1.18
CA ALA A 386 9.81 8.12 1.37
C ALA A 386 11.16 8.14 2.13
N ILE A 387 12.00 9.16 1.88
CA ILE A 387 13.29 9.34 2.57
C ILE A 387 13.18 10.13 3.88
N LEU A 388 12.05 10.74 4.15
CA LEU A 388 11.84 11.60 5.32
C LEU A 388 12.18 10.91 6.66
N PRO A 389 11.89 9.61 6.89
CA PRO A 389 12.32 8.89 8.08
C PRO A 389 13.83 8.98 8.32
N ALA A 390 14.64 8.79 7.28
CA ALA A 390 16.09 8.85 7.40
C ALA A 390 16.60 10.26 7.74
N ILE A 391 15.95 11.29 7.20
CA ILE A 391 16.26 12.68 7.49
C ILE A 391 15.94 13.00 8.97
N VAL A 392 14.76 12.57 9.43
CA VAL A 392 14.29 12.84 10.79
C VAL A 392 15.15 12.14 11.83
N VAL A 393 15.54 10.87 11.60
CA VAL A 393 16.47 10.14 12.49
C VAL A 393 17.80 10.90 12.64
N LYS A 394 18.36 11.39 11.53
CA LYS A 394 19.68 12.08 11.56
C LYS A 394 19.62 13.48 12.15
N ILE A 395 18.55 14.23 11.98
CA ILE A 395 18.43 15.63 12.43
C ILE A 395 17.88 15.69 13.86
N VAL A 396 16.83 14.94 14.17
CA VAL A 396 16.10 15.02 15.45
C VAL A 396 16.56 13.96 16.43
N GLY A 397 17.24 12.90 15.95
CA GLY A 397 17.69 11.79 16.77
C GLY A 397 16.55 10.93 17.32
N ILE A 398 15.49 10.73 16.52
CA ILE A 398 14.33 9.92 16.87
C ILE A 398 14.72 8.44 16.81
N GLN A 399 14.12 7.62 17.68
CA GLN A 399 14.29 6.17 17.61
C GLN A 399 13.81 5.62 16.26
N GLN A 400 14.56 4.65 15.76
CA GLN A 400 14.35 4.11 14.42
C GLN A 400 12.94 3.51 14.23
N GLY A 401 12.39 2.86 15.27
CA GLY A 401 11.05 2.28 15.25
C GLY A 401 9.95 3.32 15.05
N TRP A 402 10.04 4.45 15.77
CA TRP A 402 9.08 5.55 15.61
C TRP A 402 9.28 6.33 14.31
N ALA A 403 10.52 6.46 13.86
CA ALA A 403 10.86 7.15 12.62
C ALA A 403 10.18 6.55 11.37
N LEU A 404 9.94 5.22 11.34
CA LEU A 404 9.24 4.55 10.25
C LEU A 404 7.81 5.09 10.02
N PHE A 405 7.20 5.73 11.01
CA PHE A 405 5.86 6.33 10.91
C PHE A 405 5.87 7.79 10.45
N TYR A 406 7.05 8.44 10.34
CA TYR A 406 7.16 9.81 9.80
C TYR A 406 7.07 9.89 8.29
N GLY A 407 7.15 8.79 7.60
CA GLY A 407 7.15 8.79 6.14
C GLY A 407 7.33 7.37 5.61
N GLY A 408 8.08 7.28 4.51
CA GLY A 408 8.34 6.00 3.88
C GLY A 408 7.07 5.34 3.37
N THR A 409 7.16 4.03 3.24
CA THR A 409 6.06 3.19 2.76
C THR A 409 4.90 3.13 3.76
N SER A 410 5.20 3.10 5.06
CA SER A 410 4.19 2.88 6.12
C SER A 410 3.15 4.00 6.16
N LEU A 411 3.59 5.26 6.20
CA LEU A 411 2.69 6.41 6.24
C LEU A 411 1.89 6.57 4.95
N LEU A 412 2.55 6.41 3.80
CA LEU A 412 1.87 6.55 2.50
C LEU A 412 0.84 5.46 2.25
N ILE A 413 1.11 4.21 2.68
CA ILE A 413 0.12 3.13 2.63
C ILE A 413 -1.06 3.47 3.55
N MET A 414 -0.80 3.88 4.78
CA MET A 414 -1.84 4.21 5.75
C MET A 414 -2.76 5.32 5.23
N VAL A 415 -2.20 6.43 4.74
CA VAL A 415 -2.96 7.55 4.20
C VAL A 415 -3.68 7.18 2.91
N GLY A 416 -3.00 6.50 1.98
CA GLY A 416 -3.58 6.11 0.70
C GLY A 416 -4.76 5.17 0.86
N VAL A 417 -4.62 4.14 1.67
CA VAL A 417 -5.69 3.15 1.94
C VAL A 417 -6.87 3.79 2.68
N ALA A 418 -6.60 4.67 3.66
CA ALA A 418 -7.65 5.38 4.37
C ALA A 418 -8.48 6.27 3.42
N ILE A 419 -7.81 7.02 2.53
CA ILE A 419 -8.49 7.89 1.55
C ILE A 419 -9.28 7.06 0.54
N ASP A 420 -8.71 5.99 -0.02
CA ASP A 420 -9.39 5.13 -0.99
C ASP A 420 -10.62 4.46 -0.37
N THR A 421 -10.51 3.97 0.86
CA THR A 421 -11.64 3.37 1.60
C THR A 421 -12.73 4.41 1.87
N MET A 422 -12.35 5.63 2.27
CA MET A 422 -13.29 6.73 2.52
C MET A 422 -14.01 7.18 1.23
N GLN A 423 -13.30 7.22 0.09
CA GLN A 423 -13.90 7.50 -1.22
C GLN A 423 -14.92 6.43 -1.61
N GLN A 424 -14.64 5.15 -1.37
CA GLN A 424 -15.60 4.07 -1.64
C GLN A 424 -16.84 4.20 -0.74
N VAL A 425 -16.68 4.42 0.56
CA VAL A 425 -17.81 4.66 1.48
C VAL A 425 -18.68 5.83 1.00
N ASN A 426 -18.06 6.94 0.62
CA ASN A 426 -18.77 8.11 0.09
C ASN A 426 -19.51 7.81 -1.22
N SER A 427 -18.94 7.01 -2.11
CA SER A 427 -19.62 6.56 -3.34
C SER A 427 -20.89 5.75 -3.04
N TYR A 428 -20.84 4.83 -2.05
CA TYR A 428 -22.02 4.08 -1.63
C TYR A 428 -23.11 4.99 -1.04
N LEU A 429 -22.71 6.00 -0.25
CA LEU A 429 -23.64 6.97 0.32
C LEU A 429 -24.34 7.80 -0.76
N LEU A 430 -23.59 8.28 -1.77
CA LEU A 430 -24.12 9.09 -2.86
C LEU A 430 -25.08 8.29 -3.74
N ASN A 431 -24.72 7.08 -4.14
CA ASN A 431 -25.56 6.24 -5.00
C ASN A 431 -26.94 6.01 -4.37
N ARG A 432 -27.00 5.77 -3.08
CA ARG A 432 -28.28 5.52 -2.40
C ARG A 432 -29.10 6.79 -2.17
N HIS A 433 -28.48 7.94 -2.05
CA HIS A 433 -29.20 9.21 -2.02
C HIS A 433 -29.97 9.48 -3.33
N TYR A 434 -29.37 9.13 -4.46
CA TYR A 434 -30.04 9.20 -5.78
C TYR A 434 -31.17 8.17 -5.93
N ASP A 435 -31.02 6.94 -5.45
CA ASP A 435 -32.08 5.93 -5.47
C ASP A 435 -33.30 6.33 -4.62
N GLY A 436 -33.07 7.01 -3.50
CA GLY A 436 -34.14 7.59 -2.66
C GLY A 436 -34.94 8.66 -3.37
N LEU A 437 -34.28 9.53 -4.11
CA LEU A 437 -34.92 10.59 -4.90
C LEU A 437 -35.74 10.02 -6.08
N MET A 438 -35.24 8.99 -6.75
CA MET A 438 -35.96 8.33 -7.85
C MET A 438 -37.20 7.56 -7.36
N LYS A 439 -37.17 6.95 -6.19
CA LYS A 439 -38.34 6.27 -5.60
C LYS A 439 -39.41 7.25 -5.17
N THR A 440 -39.05 8.41 -4.66
CA THR A 440 -40.01 9.48 -4.26
C THR A 440 -40.69 10.10 -5.49
N GLY A 441 -40.02 10.18 -6.63
CA GLY A 441 -40.59 10.66 -7.89
C GLY A 441 -41.62 9.70 -8.51
N LYS A 442 -41.55 8.40 -8.22
CA LYS A 442 -42.48 7.38 -8.76
C LYS A 442 -43.81 7.30 -8.00
N ASN A 443 -43.85 7.78 -6.77
CA ASN A 443 -45.08 7.84 -5.93
C ASN A 443 -45.89 9.15 -6.07
N ARG A 444 -45.53 10.02 -7.03
CA ARG A 444 -46.23 11.27 -7.35
C ARG A 444 -46.94 11.21 -8.71
N LYS A 445 -47.35 10.01 -9.17
CA LYS A 445 -48.29 9.88 -10.28
C LYS A 445 -49.57 9.21 -9.80
#